data_1d598b80ce3b693a82582cc925d2393d
#
_entry.id   1d598b80ce3b693a82582cc925d2393d
#
_cell.length_a   1.000
_cell.length_b   1.000
_cell.length_c   1.000
_cell.angle_alpha   90.00
_cell.angle_beta   90.00
_cell.angle_gamma   90.00
#
_symmetry.space_group_name_H-M   'P 1'
#
loop_
_entity.id
_entity.type
_entity.pdbx_description
1 polymer ?
#
loop_
_entity_poly.entity_id
_entity_poly.type
_entity_poly.pdbx_seq_one_letter_code
_entity_poly.pdbx_strand_id
1 'polypeptide(L)'
;MKEQYKFLLDENDIPKQWYNIVPDLPNPLPPQLNPQTMDPIGPEDLAPLFPMGLILQEVSDQSYIDIPEPVLDLYKLYRPSPMYRALRLEKALGTKSRIYYKYEGGSPSGSHKPNTAIPQAYYNAEEGIKKMVTETGAGQWGSALSFACQAFGIELEVFQVAASFESKPYRKTMMEIYGATVHPSPSDRTDIGKQFLSEDPNTPGSLGIAISEAIEVARKEEGTRYALGSVLNHVLMHQSIIGLEALKQMEMADDYPDIIVGCTGGGSNFTGLFSPFARNNMKTEQKTIIRAVEPEACPSLTKGCLLYTSD
;
A
#
# COMPACT_ATOMS: atom_id res chain seq x y z
N MET A 1 -27.87 -23.47 -13.85
CA MET A 1 -27.55 -22.02 -13.93
C MET A 1 -26.27 -21.84 -14.74
N LYS A 2 -26.19 -20.80 -15.58
CA LYS A 2 -24.91 -20.47 -16.24
C LYS A 2 -23.90 -20.06 -15.16
N GLU A 3 -22.71 -20.64 -15.18
CA GLU A 3 -21.64 -20.27 -14.25
C GLU A 3 -21.25 -18.79 -14.50
N GLN A 4 -21.26 -17.99 -13.43
CA GLN A 4 -20.86 -16.59 -13.51
C GLN A 4 -19.35 -16.48 -13.29
N TYR A 5 -18.66 -15.79 -14.20
CA TYR A 5 -17.21 -15.58 -14.18
C TYR A 5 -16.79 -14.29 -13.53
N LYS A 6 -17.63 -13.26 -13.55
CA LYS A 6 -17.25 -11.90 -13.22
C LYS A 6 -18.32 -11.25 -12.35
N PHE A 7 -17.91 -10.67 -11.25
CA PHE A 7 -18.76 -9.96 -10.30
C PHE A 7 -18.34 -8.49 -10.31
N LEU A 8 -19.22 -7.63 -10.81
CA LEU A 8 -19.00 -6.19 -10.93
C LEU A 8 -20.01 -5.46 -10.06
N LEU A 9 -19.49 -4.55 -9.24
CA LEU A 9 -20.27 -3.58 -8.50
C LEU A 9 -20.53 -2.34 -9.39
N ASP A 10 -21.52 -1.55 -9.02
CA ASP A 10 -21.79 -0.24 -9.62
C ASP A 10 -20.91 0.84 -8.93
N GLU A 11 -20.75 1.99 -9.58
CA GLU A 11 -20.03 3.15 -9.04
C GLU A 11 -20.60 3.60 -7.68
N ASN A 12 -21.93 3.50 -7.49
CA ASN A 12 -22.59 3.83 -6.24
C ASN A 12 -22.23 2.87 -5.09
N ASP A 13 -21.69 1.69 -5.40
CA ASP A 13 -21.25 0.69 -4.44
C ASP A 13 -19.84 0.93 -3.91
N ILE A 14 -19.10 1.90 -4.44
CA ILE A 14 -17.79 2.29 -3.91
C ILE A 14 -17.95 2.63 -2.43
N PRO A 15 -17.19 1.97 -1.53
CA PRO A 15 -17.21 2.30 -0.11
C PRO A 15 -16.95 3.77 0.14
N LYS A 16 -17.73 4.39 1.04
CA LYS A 16 -17.57 5.81 1.43
C LYS A 16 -16.66 5.99 2.64
N GLN A 17 -16.27 4.88 3.28
CA GLN A 17 -15.41 4.85 4.44
C GLN A 17 -14.36 3.77 4.27
N TRP A 18 -13.17 4.02 4.80
CA TRP A 18 -12.18 2.98 5.03
C TRP A 18 -12.46 2.27 6.35
N TYR A 19 -12.10 1.01 6.42
CA TYR A 19 -12.18 0.22 7.65
C TYR A 19 -10.80 0.13 8.32
N ASN A 20 -10.74 0.59 9.56
CA ASN A 20 -9.58 0.45 10.43
C ASN A 20 -9.80 -0.76 11.35
N ILE A 21 -8.95 -1.78 11.22
CA ILE A 21 -9.04 -3.01 12.02
C ILE A 21 -8.55 -2.81 13.47
N VAL A 22 -7.69 -1.81 13.71
CA VAL A 22 -6.99 -1.64 14.99
C VAL A 22 -7.93 -1.61 16.21
N PRO A 23 -9.02 -0.83 16.21
CA PRO A 23 -9.93 -0.81 17.36
C PRO A 23 -10.69 -2.12 17.62
N ASP A 24 -10.77 -2.98 16.62
CA ASP A 24 -11.48 -4.27 16.72
C ASP A 24 -10.54 -5.43 17.12
N LEU A 25 -9.24 -5.20 17.20
CA LEU A 25 -8.28 -6.23 17.61
C LEU A 25 -8.48 -6.63 19.08
N PRO A 26 -8.37 -7.93 19.42
CA PRO A 26 -8.55 -8.39 20.79
C PRO A 26 -7.49 -7.90 21.76
N ASN A 27 -6.31 -7.55 21.25
CA ASN A 27 -5.21 -7.00 22.02
C ASN A 27 -4.71 -5.70 21.35
N PRO A 28 -4.33 -4.68 22.14
CA PRO A 28 -3.75 -3.47 21.58
C PRO A 28 -2.45 -3.78 20.86
N LEU A 29 -2.18 -3.04 19.78
CA LEU A 29 -0.90 -3.12 19.09
C LEU A 29 0.21 -2.57 19.99
N PRO A 30 1.42 -3.18 19.99
CA PRO A 30 2.56 -2.57 20.63
C PRO A 30 2.89 -1.23 19.94
N PRO A 31 3.39 -0.22 20.70
CA PRO A 31 3.77 1.05 20.10
C PRO A 31 4.95 0.86 19.14
N GLN A 32 5.00 1.69 18.11
CA GLN A 32 6.19 1.80 17.28
C GLN A 32 7.32 2.41 18.11
N LEU A 33 8.54 1.90 17.94
CA LEU A 33 9.69 2.34 18.71
C LEU A 33 10.65 3.15 17.83
N ASN A 34 11.23 4.20 18.41
CA ASN A 34 12.34 4.92 17.81
C ASN A 34 13.57 3.99 17.78
N PRO A 35 14.16 3.72 16.60
CA PRO A 35 15.25 2.76 16.48
C PRO A 35 16.54 3.17 17.23
N GLN A 36 16.69 4.45 17.57
CA GLN A 36 17.87 4.96 18.27
C GLN A 36 17.71 4.94 19.81
N THR A 37 16.52 5.32 20.30
CA THR A 37 16.27 5.45 21.73
C THR A 37 15.48 4.29 22.31
N MET A 38 14.79 3.51 21.46
CA MET A 38 13.85 2.44 21.84
C MET A 38 12.63 2.95 22.60
N ASP A 39 12.38 4.26 22.61
CA ASP A 39 11.17 4.86 23.18
C ASP A 39 10.02 4.79 22.19
N PRO A 40 8.75 4.75 22.65
CA PRO A 40 7.58 4.85 21.78
C PRO A 40 7.60 6.12 20.94
N ILE A 41 7.32 5.99 19.65
CA ILE A 41 7.19 7.11 18.71
C ILE A 41 5.81 7.75 18.90
N GLY A 42 5.79 9.09 19.05
CA GLY A 42 4.59 9.90 19.11
C GLY A 42 4.26 10.60 17.77
N PRO A 43 3.09 11.26 17.68
CA PRO A 43 2.72 12.05 16.50
C PRO A 43 3.74 13.12 16.12
N GLU A 44 4.39 13.74 17.10
CA GLU A 44 5.43 14.76 16.89
C GLU A 44 6.69 14.21 16.21
N ASP A 45 7.02 12.95 16.39
CA ASP A 45 8.14 12.30 15.72
C ASP A 45 7.85 12.03 14.24
N LEU A 46 6.57 11.86 13.90
CA LEU A 46 6.09 11.61 12.55
C LEU A 46 5.81 12.90 11.75
N ALA A 47 5.52 14.01 12.44
CA ALA A 47 5.14 15.28 11.82
C ALA A 47 6.17 15.86 10.83
N PRO A 48 7.50 15.66 10.98
CA PRO A 48 8.47 16.07 9.97
C PRO A 48 8.34 15.32 8.64
N LEU A 49 7.80 14.10 8.66
CA LEU A 49 7.74 13.21 7.49
C LEU A 49 6.36 13.15 6.85
N PHE A 50 5.28 13.20 7.65
CA PHE A 50 3.91 12.98 7.19
C PHE A 50 3.01 14.16 7.52
N PRO A 51 1.95 14.43 6.72
CA PRO A 51 0.96 15.42 7.04
C PRO A 51 0.11 14.98 8.25
N MET A 52 -0.40 15.94 9.02
CA MET A 52 -1.17 15.66 10.23
C MET A 52 -2.42 14.81 9.95
N GLY A 53 -3.06 15.02 8.80
CA GLY A 53 -4.22 14.22 8.40
C GLY A 53 -3.93 12.71 8.32
N LEU A 54 -2.72 12.31 7.90
CA LEU A 54 -2.31 10.90 7.89
C LEU A 54 -1.86 10.41 9.26
N ILE A 55 -1.21 11.28 10.06
CA ILE A 55 -0.79 10.94 11.44
C ILE A 55 -2.03 10.66 12.31
N LEU A 56 -3.08 11.46 12.20
CA LEU A 56 -4.32 11.24 12.92
C LEU A 56 -5.00 9.92 12.52
N GLN A 57 -4.86 9.51 11.27
CA GLN A 57 -5.34 8.20 10.82
C GLN A 57 -4.47 7.05 11.33
N GLU A 58 -3.15 7.25 11.40
CA GLU A 58 -2.20 6.24 11.91
C GLU A 58 -2.53 5.82 13.35
N VAL A 59 -2.91 6.80 14.19
CA VAL A 59 -3.20 6.58 15.63
C VAL A 59 -4.69 6.51 15.95
N SER A 60 -5.56 6.44 14.94
CA SER A 60 -7.01 6.49 15.12
C SER A 60 -7.57 5.27 15.84
N ASP A 61 -8.46 5.51 16.79
CA ASP A 61 -9.29 4.52 17.48
C ASP A 61 -10.68 4.32 16.85
N GLN A 62 -10.95 4.97 15.71
CA GLN A 62 -12.20 4.84 14.98
C GLN A 62 -12.15 3.66 14.02
N SER A 63 -13.15 2.77 14.05
CA SER A 63 -13.24 1.63 13.14
C SER A 63 -13.54 2.03 11.69
N TYR A 64 -14.15 3.18 11.46
CA TYR A 64 -14.47 3.69 10.12
C TYR A 64 -14.08 5.15 10.00
N ILE A 65 -13.40 5.49 8.90
CA ILE A 65 -12.96 6.85 8.58
C ILE A 65 -13.52 7.23 7.20
N ASP A 66 -14.18 8.37 7.12
CA ASP A 66 -14.77 8.86 5.87
C ASP A 66 -13.72 9.10 4.80
N ILE A 67 -14.03 8.70 3.57
CA ILE A 67 -13.20 8.96 2.39
C ILE A 67 -13.54 10.34 1.87
N PRO A 68 -12.58 11.29 1.80
CA PRO A 68 -12.83 12.63 1.25
C PRO A 68 -13.33 12.57 -0.19
N GLU A 69 -14.26 13.48 -0.55
CA GLU A 69 -14.84 13.51 -1.89
C GLU A 69 -13.81 13.62 -3.02
N PRO A 70 -12.73 14.45 -2.93
CA PRO A 70 -11.70 14.46 -3.98
C PRO A 70 -10.97 13.13 -4.16
N VAL A 71 -10.85 12.33 -3.09
CA VAL A 71 -10.28 10.98 -3.16
C VAL A 71 -11.26 10.02 -3.83
N LEU A 72 -12.56 10.11 -3.48
CA LEU A 72 -13.62 9.32 -4.12
C LEU A 72 -13.72 9.59 -5.61
N ASP A 73 -13.59 10.86 -6.04
CA ASP A 73 -13.63 11.23 -7.46
C ASP A 73 -12.50 10.57 -8.27
N LEU A 74 -11.30 10.48 -7.70
CA LEU A 74 -10.21 9.74 -8.34
C LEU A 74 -10.41 8.22 -8.27
N TYR A 75 -11.03 7.70 -7.21
CA TYR A 75 -11.36 6.28 -7.12
C TYR A 75 -12.36 5.86 -8.22
N LYS A 76 -13.34 6.68 -8.55
CA LYS A 76 -14.32 6.42 -9.62
C LYS A 76 -13.68 6.14 -10.99
N LEU A 77 -12.43 6.58 -11.22
CA LEU A 77 -11.72 6.33 -12.48
C LEU A 77 -11.39 4.84 -12.69
N TYR A 78 -11.31 4.03 -11.64
CA TYR A 78 -10.90 2.61 -11.75
C TYR A 78 -11.58 1.67 -10.76
N ARG A 79 -12.38 2.19 -9.83
CA ARG A 79 -13.15 1.41 -8.88
C ARG A 79 -14.65 1.47 -9.21
N PRO A 80 -15.46 0.47 -8.79
CA PRO A 80 -15.05 -0.76 -8.07
C PRO A 80 -14.20 -1.69 -8.92
N SER A 81 -13.19 -2.34 -8.32
CA SER A 81 -12.40 -3.32 -9.04
C SER A 81 -13.16 -4.65 -9.18
N PRO A 82 -13.00 -5.40 -10.30
CA PRO A 82 -13.73 -6.64 -10.51
C PRO A 82 -13.25 -7.78 -9.61
N MET A 83 -14.17 -8.68 -9.27
CA MET A 83 -13.86 -10.01 -8.76
C MET A 83 -14.19 -11.05 -9.83
N TYR A 84 -13.32 -12.03 -9.99
CA TYR A 84 -13.49 -13.10 -10.97
C TYR A 84 -13.48 -14.47 -10.28
N ARG A 85 -14.26 -15.41 -10.85
CA ARG A 85 -14.13 -16.82 -10.52
C ARG A 85 -13.16 -17.49 -11.49
N ALA A 86 -12.18 -18.21 -10.94
CA ALA A 86 -11.07 -18.83 -11.68
C ALA A 86 -11.42 -20.25 -12.18
N LEU A 87 -12.54 -20.41 -12.92
CA LEU A 87 -13.04 -21.72 -13.34
C LEU A 87 -12.02 -22.57 -14.11
N ARG A 88 -11.14 -21.92 -14.90
CA ARG A 88 -10.08 -22.65 -15.62
C ARG A 88 -9.03 -23.21 -14.67
N LEU A 89 -8.69 -22.47 -13.62
CA LEU A 89 -7.75 -22.92 -12.57
C LEU A 89 -8.38 -24.03 -11.74
N GLU A 90 -9.64 -23.89 -11.33
CA GLU A 90 -10.39 -24.96 -10.63
C GLU A 90 -10.35 -26.27 -11.42
N LYS A 91 -10.62 -26.20 -12.73
CA LYS A 91 -10.56 -27.36 -13.63
C LYS A 91 -9.15 -27.92 -13.76
N ALA A 92 -8.13 -27.09 -13.92
CA ALA A 92 -6.75 -27.51 -14.07
C ALA A 92 -6.21 -28.21 -12.80
N LEU A 93 -6.66 -27.76 -11.62
CA LEU A 93 -6.31 -28.39 -10.34
C LEU A 93 -7.15 -29.61 -9.99
N GLY A 94 -8.23 -29.89 -10.73
CA GLY A 94 -9.18 -30.97 -10.42
C GLY A 94 -9.85 -30.78 -9.05
N THR A 95 -9.95 -29.54 -8.56
CA THR A 95 -10.49 -29.22 -7.23
C THR A 95 -12.01 -29.02 -7.27
N LYS A 96 -12.67 -29.32 -6.12
CA LYS A 96 -14.06 -28.94 -5.89
C LYS A 96 -14.20 -27.54 -5.27
N SER A 97 -13.10 -26.94 -4.84
CA SER A 97 -13.09 -25.61 -4.27
C SER A 97 -13.44 -24.55 -5.30
N ARG A 98 -14.25 -23.59 -4.92
CA ARG A 98 -14.52 -22.39 -5.71
C ARG A 98 -13.39 -21.39 -5.48
N ILE A 99 -12.72 -20.96 -6.55
CA ILE A 99 -11.58 -20.04 -6.48
C ILE A 99 -11.96 -18.70 -7.06
N TYR A 100 -11.86 -17.65 -6.24
CA TYR A 100 -12.11 -16.26 -6.64
C TYR A 100 -10.82 -15.46 -6.53
N TYR A 101 -10.70 -14.42 -7.35
CA TYR A 101 -9.63 -13.44 -7.19
C TYR A 101 -10.14 -12.03 -7.42
N LYS A 102 -9.74 -11.15 -6.52
CA LYS A 102 -9.98 -9.69 -6.62
C LYS A 102 -8.88 -9.10 -7.49
N TYR A 103 -9.25 -8.39 -8.56
CA TYR A 103 -8.29 -7.92 -9.55
C TYR A 103 -8.05 -6.41 -9.43
N GLU A 104 -6.91 -6.03 -8.89
CA GLU A 104 -6.50 -4.63 -8.70
C GLU A 104 -5.63 -4.08 -9.85
N GLY A 105 -5.41 -4.86 -10.91
CA GLY A 105 -4.58 -4.48 -12.05
C GLY A 105 -5.22 -3.49 -13.02
N GLY A 106 -6.51 -3.15 -12.85
CA GLY A 106 -7.21 -2.17 -13.67
C GLY A 106 -6.98 -0.71 -13.28
N SER A 107 -6.19 -0.45 -12.26
CA SER A 107 -5.87 0.90 -11.80
C SER A 107 -4.86 1.62 -12.72
N PRO A 108 -4.70 2.95 -12.63
CA PRO A 108 -3.75 3.73 -13.44
C PRO A 108 -2.29 3.28 -13.33
N SER A 109 -1.90 2.60 -12.24
CA SER A 109 -0.55 2.06 -12.06
C SER A 109 -0.45 0.54 -12.24
N GLY A 110 -1.56 -0.13 -12.55
CA GLY A 110 -1.63 -1.58 -12.71
C GLY A 110 -1.49 -2.37 -11.40
N SER A 111 -1.86 -1.78 -10.26
CA SER A 111 -1.77 -2.41 -8.93
C SER A 111 -2.77 -1.81 -7.93
N HIS A 112 -2.81 -2.37 -6.71
CA HIS A 112 -3.61 -1.85 -5.58
C HIS A 112 -3.11 -0.51 -5.00
N LYS A 113 -1.88 -0.11 -5.33
CA LYS A 113 -1.20 1.00 -4.65
C LYS A 113 -1.87 2.38 -4.79
N PRO A 114 -2.59 2.72 -5.88
CA PRO A 114 -3.34 3.98 -5.96
C PRO A 114 -4.35 4.17 -4.83
N ASN A 115 -4.87 3.10 -4.23
CA ASN A 115 -5.82 3.18 -3.13
C ASN A 115 -5.25 3.92 -1.90
N THR A 116 -3.95 3.93 -1.71
CA THR A 116 -3.29 4.70 -0.65
C THR A 116 -2.51 5.90 -1.20
N ALA A 117 -2.00 5.84 -2.43
CA ALA A 117 -1.27 6.95 -3.03
C ALA A 117 -2.16 8.20 -3.17
N ILE A 118 -3.41 8.02 -3.59
CA ILE A 118 -4.37 9.11 -3.77
C ILE A 118 -4.66 9.83 -2.44
N PRO A 119 -5.08 9.17 -1.34
CA PRO A 119 -5.28 9.86 -0.08
C PRO A 119 -3.99 10.44 0.50
N GLN A 120 -2.83 9.80 0.34
CA GLN A 120 -1.58 10.38 0.80
C GLN A 120 -1.26 11.70 0.07
N ALA A 121 -1.43 11.76 -1.25
CA ALA A 121 -1.26 13.01 -2.00
C ALA A 121 -2.33 14.06 -1.61
N TYR A 122 -3.58 13.64 -1.45
CA TYR A 122 -4.66 14.53 -1.02
C TYR A 122 -4.34 15.24 0.31
N TYR A 123 -4.02 14.48 1.37
CA TYR A 123 -3.74 15.07 2.68
C TYR A 123 -2.48 15.95 2.68
N ASN A 124 -1.49 15.65 1.86
CA ASN A 124 -0.35 16.54 1.65
C ASN A 124 -0.77 17.85 0.95
N ALA A 125 -1.61 17.78 -0.08
CA ALA A 125 -2.13 18.96 -0.78
C ALA A 125 -2.98 19.86 0.13
N GLU A 126 -3.83 19.26 0.98
CA GLU A 126 -4.66 19.99 1.97
C GLU A 126 -3.81 20.78 2.96
N GLU A 127 -2.64 20.28 3.34
CA GLU A 127 -1.68 20.98 4.20
C GLU A 127 -0.77 21.95 3.42
N GLY A 128 -1.01 22.14 2.12
CA GLY A 128 -0.25 23.07 1.28
C GLY A 128 1.14 22.57 0.89
N ILE A 129 1.44 21.29 1.09
CA ILE A 129 2.72 20.69 0.68
C ILE A 129 2.84 20.71 -0.84
N LYS A 130 3.98 21.14 -1.34
CA LYS A 130 4.25 21.30 -2.77
C LYS A 130 5.13 20.22 -3.34
N LYS A 131 5.87 19.51 -2.50
CA LYS A 131 6.79 18.45 -2.90
C LYS A 131 6.67 17.23 -2.00
N MET A 132 6.64 16.07 -2.61
CA MET A 132 6.76 14.78 -1.94
C MET A 132 7.98 14.04 -2.46
N VAL A 133 8.50 13.16 -1.61
CA VAL A 133 9.59 12.26 -1.95
C VAL A 133 9.26 10.85 -1.49
N THR A 134 9.73 9.86 -2.24
CA THR A 134 9.50 8.46 -1.89
C THR A 134 10.56 7.53 -2.48
N GLU A 135 10.62 6.33 -1.94
CA GLU A 135 11.32 5.21 -2.56
C GLU A 135 10.40 4.38 -3.45
N THR A 136 10.99 3.54 -4.28
CA THR A 136 10.27 2.45 -4.94
C THR A 136 11.21 1.30 -5.29
N GLY A 137 10.80 0.07 -5.06
CA GLY A 137 11.53 -1.12 -5.48
C GLY A 137 11.37 -1.35 -6.98
N ALA A 138 10.38 -2.16 -7.36
CA ALA A 138 10.10 -2.50 -8.76
C ALA A 138 9.41 -1.38 -9.57
N GLY A 139 9.10 -0.24 -8.97
CA GLY A 139 8.50 0.93 -9.61
C GLY A 139 6.97 1.02 -9.49
N GLN A 140 6.29 0.05 -8.90
CA GLN A 140 4.83 0.10 -8.79
C GLN A 140 4.34 1.18 -7.83
N TRP A 141 5.02 1.37 -6.70
CA TRP A 141 4.68 2.41 -5.75
C TRP A 141 4.97 3.81 -6.33
N GLY A 142 6.16 4.01 -6.89
CA GLY A 142 6.51 5.26 -7.58
C GLY A 142 5.49 5.62 -8.66
N SER A 143 5.06 4.65 -9.50
CA SER A 143 4.03 4.90 -10.54
C SER A 143 2.67 5.30 -9.94
N ALA A 144 2.27 4.69 -8.84
CA ALA A 144 1.00 5.02 -8.17
C ALA A 144 1.02 6.42 -7.57
N LEU A 145 2.12 6.75 -6.88
CA LEU A 145 2.27 8.06 -6.25
C LEU A 145 2.45 9.17 -7.28
N SER A 146 3.17 8.91 -8.40
CA SER A 146 3.31 9.87 -9.50
C SER A 146 1.95 10.26 -10.08
N PHE A 147 1.06 9.28 -10.33
CA PHE A 147 -0.30 9.54 -10.76
C PHE A 147 -1.07 10.42 -9.75
N ALA A 148 -0.99 10.07 -8.47
CA ALA A 148 -1.69 10.79 -7.40
C ALA A 148 -1.16 12.22 -7.22
N CYS A 149 0.16 12.42 -7.20
CA CYS A 149 0.79 13.72 -7.07
C CYS A 149 0.44 14.64 -8.25
N GLN A 150 0.43 14.09 -9.47
CA GLN A 150 0.00 14.84 -10.66
C GLN A 150 -1.44 15.34 -10.52
N ALA A 151 -2.35 14.49 -10.02
CA ALA A 151 -3.76 14.85 -9.86
C ALA A 151 -3.98 15.99 -8.85
N PHE A 152 -3.13 16.10 -7.82
CA PHE A 152 -3.21 17.14 -6.79
C PHE A 152 -2.18 18.28 -6.94
N GLY A 153 -1.42 18.29 -8.06
CA GLY A 153 -0.47 19.37 -8.36
C GLY A 153 0.74 19.40 -7.42
N ILE A 154 1.19 18.23 -6.96
CA ILE A 154 2.36 18.08 -6.08
C ILE A 154 3.55 17.58 -6.91
N GLU A 155 4.71 18.21 -6.74
CA GLU A 155 5.98 17.72 -7.29
C GLU A 155 6.39 16.41 -6.60
N LEU A 156 6.91 15.45 -7.37
CA LEU A 156 7.35 14.17 -6.82
C LEU A 156 8.80 13.82 -7.24
N GLU A 157 9.61 13.47 -6.25
CA GLU A 157 10.94 12.89 -6.42
C GLU A 157 10.94 11.43 -5.95
N VAL A 158 11.45 10.51 -6.79
CA VAL A 158 11.39 9.06 -6.55
C VAL A 158 12.78 8.45 -6.61
N PHE A 159 13.16 7.71 -5.56
CA PHE A 159 14.36 6.89 -5.51
C PHE A 159 14.00 5.44 -5.83
N GLN A 160 14.41 4.97 -7.02
CA GLN A 160 14.13 3.61 -7.47
C GLN A 160 15.36 2.72 -7.31
N VAL A 161 15.20 1.53 -6.71
CA VAL A 161 16.27 0.54 -6.58
C VAL A 161 16.97 0.32 -7.91
N ALA A 162 18.31 0.48 -7.98
CA ALA A 162 19.11 0.53 -9.21
C ALA A 162 18.88 -0.70 -10.11
N ALA A 163 18.91 -1.91 -9.56
CA ALA A 163 18.65 -3.14 -10.33
C ALA A 163 17.27 -3.13 -11.03
N SER A 164 16.25 -2.51 -10.41
CA SER A 164 14.93 -2.38 -11.02
C SER A 164 14.83 -1.21 -11.98
N PHE A 165 15.55 -0.13 -11.72
CA PHE A 165 15.66 1.03 -12.62
C PHE A 165 16.19 0.62 -13.99
N GLU A 166 17.23 -0.23 -14.02
CA GLU A 166 17.83 -0.75 -15.25
C GLU A 166 16.95 -1.80 -15.94
N SER A 167 16.46 -2.79 -15.17
CA SER A 167 15.72 -3.93 -15.73
C SER A 167 14.26 -3.61 -16.11
N LYS A 168 13.69 -2.50 -15.61
CA LYS A 168 12.30 -2.09 -15.83
C LYS A 168 12.18 -0.64 -16.30
N PRO A 169 12.78 -0.26 -17.45
CA PRO A 169 12.85 1.14 -17.90
C PRO A 169 11.47 1.77 -18.12
N TYR A 170 10.47 0.99 -18.51
CA TYR A 170 9.10 1.48 -18.70
C TYR A 170 8.41 1.97 -17.42
N ARG A 171 8.87 1.53 -16.23
CA ARG A 171 8.38 2.06 -14.97
C ARG A 171 8.86 3.49 -14.75
N LYS A 172 10.11 3.76 -15.02
CA LYS A 172 10.66 5.13 -15.02
C LYS A 172 9.88 6.02 -15.99
N THR A 173 9.75 5.60 -17.25
CA THR A 173 9.00 6.34 -18.27
C THR A 173 7.57 6.67 -17.80
N MET A 174 6.87 5.71 -17.19
CA MET A 174 5.53 5.93 -16.66
C MET A 174 5.50 7.00 -15.56
N MET A 175 6.45 6.95 -14.62
CA MET A 175 6.57 7.94 -13.54
C MET A 175 6.86 9.34 -14.12
N GLU A 176 7.77 9.44 -15.11
CA GLU A 176 8.10 10.70 -15.77
C GLU A 176 6.94 11.27 -16.59
N ILE A 177 6.10 10.43 -17.22
CA ILE A 177 4.88 10.88 -17.92
C ILE A 177 3.90 11.53 -16.91
N TYR A 178 3.85 11.05 -15.67
CA TYR A 178 3.08 11.67 -14.59
C TYR A 178 3.81 12.83 -13.90
N GLY A 179 4.96 13.26 -14.42
CA GLY A 179 5.68 14.44 -13.95
C GLY A 179 6.67 14.20 -12.80
N ALA A 180 6.94 12.96 -12.42
CA ALA A 180 7.90 12.68 -11.37
C ALA A 180 9.37 12.75 -11.89
N THR A 181 10.28 13.17 -11.00
CA THR A 181 11.73 13.02 -11.18
C THR A 181 12.17 11.70 -10.57
N VAL A 182 12.90 10.87 -11.33
CA VAL A 182 13.26 9.51 -10.88
C VAL A 182 14.77 9.32 -10.88
N HIS A 183 15.32 8.94 -9.72
CA HIS A 183 16.74 8.64 -9.52
C HIS A 183 16.96 7.14 -9.31
N PRO A 184 18.03 6.54 -9.86
CA PRO A 184 18.49 5.23 -9.42
C PRO A 184 18.98 5.35 -7.96
N SER A 185 18.73 4.36 -7.13
CA SER A 185 19.20 4.31 -5.73
C SER A 185 20.12 3.10 -5.52
N PRO A 186 21.36 3.35 -4.97
CA PRO A 186 21.88 4.62 -4.49
C PRO A 186 22.20 5.63 -5.60
N SER A 187 22.14 6.93 -5.25
CA SER A 187 22.36 8.04 -6.15
C SER A 187 23.42 9.03 -5.63
N ASP A 188 23.91 9.90 -6.49
CA ASP A 188 24.77 11.02 -6.10
C ASP A 188 23.97 12.24 -5.58
N ARG A 189 22.65 12.15 -5.54
CA ARG A 189 21.72 13.19 -5.10
C ARG A 189 21.77 13.41 -3.58
N THR A 190 22.05 12.36 -2.80
CA THR A 190 22.05 12.33 -1.34
C THR A 190 23.42 11.99 -0.77
N ASP A 191 23.69 12.35 0.49
CA ASP A 191 24.95 11.98 1.13
C ASP A 191 25.00 10.48 1.43
N ILE A 192 23.84 9.90 1.79
CA ILE A 192 23.70 8.45 1.99
C ILE A 192 24.00 7.71 0.68
N GLY A 193 23.40 8.13 -0.43
CA GLY A 193 23.65 7.51 -1.73
C GLY A 193 25.10 7.58 -2.15
N LYS A 194 25.75 8.76 -1.98
CA LYS A 194 27.18 8.92 -2.25
C LYS A 194 28.05 7.99 -1.40
N GLN A 195 27.70 7.79 -0.13
CA GLN A 195 28.44 6.87 0.73
C GLN A 195 28.38 5.45 0.16
N PHE A 196 27.20 4.91 -0.12
CA PHE A 196 27.05 3.56 -0.68
C PHE A 196 27.75 3.40 -2.03
N LEU A 197 27.68 4.41 -2.92
CA LEU A 197 28.38 4.39 -4.20
C LEU A 197 29.91 4.45 -4.03
N SER A 198 30.42 5.07 -2.98
CA SER A 198 31.86 5.08 -2.68
C SER A 198 32.37 3.73 -2.19
N GLU A 199 31.52 2.96 -1.51
CA GLU A 199 31.82 1.62 -1.00
C GLU A 199 31.74 0.56 -2.12
N ASP A 200 30.67 0.61 -2.93
CA ASP A 200 30.46 -0.24 -4.11
C ASP A 200 29.78 0.53 -5.25
N PRO A 201 30.55 1.02 -6.24
CA PRO A 201 29.99 1.75 -7.38
C PRO A 201 29.02 0.93 -8.26
N ASN A 202 29.04 -0.40 -8.15
CA ASN A 202 28.22 -1.31 -8.93
C ASN A 202 27.10 -1.98 -8.09
N THR A 203 26.84 -1.48 -6.90
CA THR A 203 25.81 -2.04 -6.04
C THR A 203 24.45 -2.07 -6.73
N PRO A 204 23.70 -3.18 -6.65
CA PRO A 204 22.33 -3.27 -7.19
C PRO A 204 21.34 -2.38 -6.44
N GLY A 205 21.75 -1.79 -5.32
CA GLY A 205 20.89 -1.06 -4.41
C GLY A 205 19.97 -1.97 -3.59
N SER A 206 19.28 -1.36 -2.65
CA SER A 206 18.25 -2.03 -1.84
C SER A 206 17.11 -1.08 -1.53
N LEU A 207 15.97 -1.64 -1.13
CA LEU A 207 14.82 -0.82 -0.71
C LEU A 207 15.17 0.04 0.52
N GLY A 208 15.96 -0.49 1.46
CA GLY A 208 16.43 0.24 2.64
C GLY A 208 17.28 1.45 2.29
N ILE A 209 18.20 1.33 1.32
CA ILE A 209 18.99 2.46 0.83
C ILE A 209 18.07 3.53 0.20
N ALA A 210 17.14 3.13 -0.66
CA ALA A 210 16.22 4.04 -1.31
C ALA A 210 15.30 4.77 -0.30
N ILE A 211 14.85 4.09 0.75
CA ILE A 211 14.11 4.70 1.88
C ILE A 211 14.99 5.75 2.58
N SER A 212 16.23 5.40 2.88
CA SER A 212 17.16 6.29 3.58
C SER A 212 17.44 7.56 2.78
N GLU A 213 17.63 7.44 1.44
CA GLU A 213 17.79 8.59 0.56
C GLU A 213 16.54 9.49 0.52
N ALA A 214 15.35 8.88 0.39
CA ALA A 214 14.10 9.63 0.39
C ALA A 214 13.86 10.36 1.71
N ILE A 215 14.13 9.73 2.85
CA ILE A 215 14.01 10.36 4.17
C ILE A 215 15.05 11.47 4.36
N GLU A 216 16.26 11.31 3.83
CA GLU A 216 17.29 12.35 3.86
C GLU A 216 16.79 13.61 3.16
N VAL A 217 16.20 13.47 1.97
CA VAL A 217 15.65 14.61 1.20
C VAL A 217 14.50 15.26 1.98
N ALA A 218 13.55 14.46 2.49
CA ALA A 218 12.41 14.98 3.26
C ALA A 218 12.84 15.77 4.50
N ARG A 219 13.94 15.37 5.15
CA ARG A 219 14.45 16.06 6.34
C ARG A 219 15.26 17.32 6.03
N LYS A 220 15.95 17.34 4.89
CA LYS A 220 16.84 18.47 4.50
C LYS A 220 16.12 19.57 3.74
N GLU A 221 15.06 19.24 3.03
CA GLU A 221 14.31 20.19 2.19
C GLU A 221 13.01 20.62 2.90
N GLU A 222 12.97 21.86 3.35
CA GLU A 222 11.79 22.43 3.99
C GLU A 222 10.56 22.34 3.07
N GLY A 223 9.40 21.98 3.64
CA GLY A 223 8.15 21.84 2.88
C GLY A 223 8.06 20.55 2.05
N THR A 224 9.06 19.65 2.12
CA THR A 224 9.01 18.33 1.50
C THR A 224 8.50 17.30 2.50
N ARG A 225 7.65 16.36 2.04
CA ARG A 225 7.14 15.26 2.85
C ARG A 225 7.44 13.91 2.21
N TYR A 226 7.63 12.93 3.07
CA TYR A 226 7.86 11.54 2.67
C TYR A 226 6.53 10.80 2.53
N ALA A 227 6.47 9.85 1.62
CA ALA A 227 5.34 8.94 1.47
C ALA A 227 5.80 7.49 1.43
N LEU A 228 5.05 6.61 2.09
CA LEU A 228 5.35 5.18 2.18
C LEU A 228 4.18 4.35 1.62
N GLY A 229 4.51 3.38 0.75
CA GLY A 229 3.51 2.59 0.02
C GLY A 229 2.98 1.35 0.72
N SER A 230 3.38 1.08 1.97
CA SER A 230 2.99 -0.09 2.74
C SER A 230 3.30 0.10 4.23
N VAL A 231 3.12 -0.95 5.05
CA VAL A 231 3.54 -1.08 6.46
C VAL A 231 2.68 -0.27 7.45
N LEU A 232 2.54 1.05 7.27
CA LEU A 232 1.86 1.94 8.20
C LEU A 232 0.35 1.67 8.27
N ASN A 233 -0.26 1.88 9.45
CA ASN A 233 -1.67 1.57 9.67
C ASN A 233 -2.60 2.34 8.72
N HIS A 234 -2.37 3.64 8.50
CA HIS A 234 -3.19 4.40 7.55
C HIS A 234 -3.09 3.84 6.12
N VAL A 235 -1.93 3.31 5.71
CA VAL A 235 -1.78 2.65 4.41
C VAL A 235 -2.61 1.37 4.33
N LEU A 236 -2.53 0.53 5.37
CA LEU A 236 -3.28 -0.73 5.44
C LEU A 236 -4.79 -0.45 5.45
N MET A 237 -5.21 0.56 6.19
CA MET A 237 -6.60 1.02 6.28
C MET A 237 -7.13 1.51 4.92
N HIS A 238 -6.39 2.34 4.18
CA HIS A 238 -6.79 2.78 2.84
C HIS A 238 -7.02 1.60 1.89
N GLN A 239 -6.28 0.52 2.05
CA GLN A 239 -6.45 -0.69 1.24
C GLN A 239 -7.71 -1.49 1.59
N SER A 240 -8.35 -1.25 2.73
CA SER A 240 -9.56 -1.96 3.15
C SER A 240 -10.72 -1.83 2.16
N ILE A 241 -10.70 -0.82 1.30
CA ILE A 241 -11.64 -0.66 0.19
C ILE A 241 -11.72 -1.90 -0.70
N ILE A 242 -10.61 -2.65 -0.85
CA ILE A 242 -10.53 -3.90 -1.60
C ILE A 242 -11.45 -4.96 -0.97
N GLY A 243 -11.32 -5.17 0.34
CA GLY A 243 -12.08 -6.16 1.08
C GLY A 243 -13.54 -5.75 1.28
N LEU A 244 -13.81 -4.46 1.44
CA LEU A 244 -15.19 -3.94 1.54
C LEU A 244 -15.98 -4.19 0.23
N GLU A 245 -15.35 -3.97 -0.93
CA GLU A 245 -15.95 -4.36 -2.21
C GLU A 245 -16.05 -5.87 -2.36
N ALA A 246 -15.01 -6.63 -1.95
CA ALA A 246 -15.02 -8.08 -2.04
C ALA A 246 -16.15 -8.72 -1.23
N LEU A 247 -16.48 -8.19 -0.05
CA LEU A 247 -17.64 -8.65 0.72
C LEU A 247 -18.94 -8.56 -0.08
N LYS A 248 -19.22 -7.39 -0.69
CA LYS A 248 -20.41 -7.21 -1.54
C LYS A 248 -20.39 -8.14 -2.76
N GLN A 249 -19.21 -8.36 -3.34
CA GLN A 249 -19.07 -9.25 -4.51
C GLN A 249 -19.25 -10.73 -4.14
N MET A 250 -18.88 -11.14 -2.93
CA MET A 250 -19.16 -12.48 -2.43
C MET A 250 -20.67 -12.67 -2.17
N GLU A 251 -21.38 -11.64 -1.68
CA GLU A 251 -22.84 -11.65 -1.59
C GLU A 251 -23.50 -11.84 -2.97
N MET A 252 -23.00 -11.12 -4.02
CA MET A 252 -23.45 -11.31 -5.39
C MET A 252 -23.21 -12.73 -5.92
N ALA A 253 -22.16 -13.37 -5.43
CA ALA A 253 -21.80 -14.75 -5.80
C ALA A 253 -22.65 -15.79 -5.04
N ASP A 254 -23.50 -15.37 -4.11
CA ASP A 254 -24.20 -16.25 -3.15
C ASP A 254 -23.20 -17.20 -2.48
N ASP A 255 -22.07 -16.65 -2.00
CA ASP A 255 -20.94 -17.40 -1.48
C ASP A 255 -20.24 -16.62 -0.36
N TYR A 256 -19.42 -17.33 0.44
CA TYR A 256 -18.54 -16.72 1.44
C TYR A 256 -17.22 -17.49 1.52
N PRO A 257 -16.07 -16.83 1.67
CA PRO A 257 -14.78 -17.50 1.58
C PRO A 257 -14.47 -18.30 2.85
N ASP A 258 -14.17 -19.59 2.70
CA ASP A 258 -13.58 -20.42 3.76
C ASP A 258 -12.13 -20.02 4.03
N ILE A 259 -11.41 -19.61 2.97
CA ILE A 259 -9.99 -19.26 3.03
C ILE A 259 -9.72 -18.00 2.20
N ILE A 260 -9.04 -17.03 2.78
CA ILE A 260 -8.45 -15.88 2.07
C ILE A 260 -6.95 -16.06 2.02
N VAL A 261 -6.39 -15.95 0.82
CA VAL A 261 -4.94 -16.05 0.58
C VAL A 261 -4.45 -14.75 -0.04
N GLY A 262 -3.39 -14.19 0.50
CA GLY A 262 -2.77 -12.98 -0.06
C GLY A 262 -1.26 -12.98 0.07
N CYS A 263 -0.58 -12.40 -0.93
CA CYS A 263 0.86 -12.20 -0.88
C CYS A 263 1.20 -11.04 0.06
N THR A 264 2.30 -11.20 0.80
CA THR A 264 2.74 -10.25 1.81
C THR A 264 4.20 -9.87 1.59
N GLY A 265 4.42 -8.58 1.29
CA GLY A 265 5.68 -7.90 1.50
C GLY A 265 5.51 -7.00 2.74
N GLY A 266 5.23 -5.69 2.55
CA GLY A 266 4.85 -4.79 3.64
C GLY A 266 3.41 -4.94 4.16
N GLY A 267 2.61 -5.88 3.66
CA GLY A 267 1.30 -6.26 4.20
C GLY A 267 0.08 -5.53 3.63
N SER A 268 0.25 -4.43 2.90
CA SER A 268 -0.89 -3.58 2.50
C SER A 268 -1.91 -4.29 1.60
N ASN A 269 -1.46 -5.03 0.59
CA ASN A 269 -2.33 -5.81 -0.29
C ASN A 269 -3.14 -6.86 0.48
N PHE A 270 -2.46 -7.59 1.34
CA PHE A 270 -3.06 -8.67 2.13
C PHE A 270 -4.08 -8.12 3.14
N THR A 271 -3.67 -7.12 3.95
CA THR A 271 -4.54 -6.49 4.95
C THR A 271 -5.75 -5.83 4.31
N GLY A 272 -5.57 -5.14 3.18
CA GLY A 272 -6.66 -4.53 2.45
C GLY A 272 -7.75 -5.51 2.04
N LEU A 273 -7.35 -6.71 1.64
CA LEU A 273 -8.32 -7.76 1.29
C LEU A 273 -8.96 -8.39 2.52
N PHE A 274 -8.17 -8.80 3.53
CA PHE A 274 -8.70 -9.65 4.59
C PHE A 274 -9.38 -8.88 5.73
N SER A 275 -9.01 -7.62 6.00
CA SER A 275 -9.41 -6.91 7.23
C SER A 275 -10.93 -6.86 7.44
N PRO A 276 -11.81 -6.60 6.43
CA PRO A 276 -13.25 -6.67 6.64
C PRO A 276 -13.77 -8.09 6.95
N PHE A 277 -13.14 -9.13 6.40
CA PHE A 277 -13.48 -10.52 6.72
C PHE A 277 -12.99 -10.93 8.11
N ALA A 278 -11.82 -10.44 8.53
CA ALA A 278 -11.32 -10.62 9.90
C ALA A 278 -12.28 -9.96 10.92
N ARG A 279 -12.83 -8.78 10.59
CA ARG A 279 -13.88 -8.18 11.41
C ARG A 279 -15.06 -9.12 11.57
N ASN A 280 -15.54 -9.73 10.50
CA ASN A 280 -16.64 -10.69 10.57
C ASN A 280 -16.28 -11.91 11.45
N ASN A 281 -15.04 -12.43 11.34
CA ASN A 281 -14.56 -13.49 12.23
C ASN A 281 -14.61 -13.10 13.73
N MET A 282 -14.33 -11.83 14.04
CA MET A 282 -14.32 -11.33 15.42
C MET A 282 -15.72 -10.97 15.96
N LYS A 283 -16.62 -10.50 15.09
CA LYS A 283 -17.92 -9.95 15.49
C LYS A 283 -19.11 -10.87 15.19
N THR A 284 -18.92 -11.93 14.40
CA THR A 284 -19.98 -12.85 13.98
C THR A 284 -19.55 -14.31 14.14
N GLU A 285 -20.39 -15.25 13.72
CA GLU A 285 -20.04 -16.68 13.70
C GLU A 285 -19.23 -17.11 12.47
N GLN A 286 -18.95 -16.21 11.55
CA GLN A 286 -18.14 -16.49 10.35
C GLN A 286 -16.71 -16.90 10.75
N LYS A 287 -16.14 -17.88 10.04
CA LYS A 287 -14.81 -18.44 10.34
C LYS A 287 -14.00 -18.61 9.07
N THR A 288 -13.53 -17.50 8.51
CA THR A 288 -12.62 -17.50 7.38
C THR A 288 -11.18 -17.71 7.86
N ILE A 289 -10.47 -18.65 7.27
CA ILE A 289 -9.02 -18.84 7.47
C ILE A 289 -8.28 -17.76 6.68
N ILE A 290 -7.46 -16.98 7.34
CA ILE A 290 -6.66 -15.91 6.73
C ILE A 290 -5.23 -16.38 6.61
N ARG A 291 -4.71 -16.48 5.37
CA ARG A 291 -3.38 -17.04 5.07
C ARG A 291 -2.51 -16.05 4.32
N ALA A 292 -1.49 -15.54 5.02
CA ALA A 292 -0.43 -14.76 4.40
C ALA A 292 0.55 -15.69 3.66
N VAL A 293 1.02 -15.26 2.49
CA VAL A 293 2.06 -15.92 1.71
C VAL A 293 3.19 -14.92 1.47
N GLU A 294 4.37 -15.24 1.95
CA GLU A 294 5.56 -14.42 1.84
C GLU A 294 6.70 -15.14 1.14
N PRO A 295 7.68 -14.44 0.56
CA PRO A 295 8.83 -15.07 -0.08
C PRO A 295 9.76 -15.71 0.96
N GLU A 296 10.28 -16.88 0.67
CA GLU A 296 11.26 -17.57 1.52
C GLU A 296 12.53 -16.73 1.74
N ALA A 297 12.91 -15.94 0.73
CA ALA A 297 14.07 -15.07 0.78
C ALA A 297 13.93 -13.89 1.76
N CYS A 298 12.70 -13.50 2.10
CA CYS A 298 12.41 -12.42 3.05
C CYS A 298 11.16 -12.77 3.88
N PRO A 299 11.28 -13.72 4.84
CA PRO A 299 10.16 -14.27 5.58
C PRO A 299 9.82 -13.39 6.81
N SER A 300 9.41 -12.15 6.59
CA SER A 300 9.20 -11.14 7.64
C SER A 300 8.17 -11.56 8.69
N LEU A 301 7.10 -12.26 8.31
CA LEU A 301 6.07 -12.73 9.24
C LEU A 301 6.49 -14.01 9.98
N THR A 302 7.21 -14.91 9.30
CA THR A 302 7.57 -16.23 9.86
C THR A 302 8.82 -16.15 10.73
N LYS A 303 9.82 -15.33 10.35
CA LYS A 303 11.12 -15.24 11.01
C LYS A 303 11.46 -13.82 11.49
N GLY A 304 10.60 -12.84 11.18
CA GLY A 304 10.78 -11.46 11.64
C GLY A 304 10.62 -11.32 13.15
N CYS A 305 11.05 -10.18 13.66
CA CYS A 305 10.97 -9.81 15.07
C CYS A 305 10.29 -8.45 15.20
N LEU A 306 9.60 -8.20 16.32
CA LEU A 306 9.03 -6.89 16.62
C LEU A 306 10.07 -5.76 16.69
N LEU A 307 11.32 -6.10 17.01
CA LEU A 307 12.43 -5.17 17.16
C LEU A 307 13.32 -5.06 15.91
N TYR A 308 13.26 -6.04 15.04
CA TYR A 308 14.08 -6.11 13.85
C TYR A 308 13.18 -6.49 12.68
N THR A 309 12.92 -5.54 11.82
CA THR A 309 12.56 -5.89 10.45
C THR A 309 13.84 -6.36 9.80
N SER A 310 13.83 -7.57 9.27
CA SER A 310 14.95 -8.07 8.48
C SER A 310 15.34 -7.05 7.42
N ASP A 311 16.62 -6.75 7.34
CA ASP A 311 17.23 -5.97 6.28
C ASP A 311 16.90 -6.52 4.87
#